data_5848e089913fcbc9d227ca25a44d124a
#
_entry.id   5848e089913fcbc9d227ca25a44d124a
#
_cell.length_a   1.000
_cell.length_b   1.000
_cell.length_c   1.000
_cell.angle_alpha   90.00
_cell.angle_beta   90.00
_cell.angle_gamma   90.00
#
_symmetry.space_group_name_H-M   'P 1'
#
loop_
_entity.id
_entity.type
_entity.pdbx_description
1 polymer ?
#
loop_
_entity_poly.entity_id
_entity_poly.type
_entity_poly.pdbx_seq_one_letter_code
_entity_poly.pdbx_strand_id
1 'polypeptide(L)'
;MQATSNVIDKNWKALIKPNKLDISSNDDKTIAKVIAEPLEKGFGQTIGNSLRRILLSSIQGAAVTAIQIDGVLHEFSSIKGVREDVTDIVLNVKNLAIKSSSSSPKKIILDIKGPKEVKAKDITLVPEIEILNPEQTICNLDEKTNFHMEL
;
A
#
# COMPACT_ATOMS: atom_id res chain seq x y z
N MET A 1 35.17 4.33 34.66
CA MET A 1 33.99 4.41 33.76
C MET A 1 33.68 5.82 33.23
N GLN A 2 34.23 6.92 33.72
CA GLN A 2 33.99 8.28 33.25
C GLN A 2 34.73 8.67 31.94
N ALA A 3 35.87 8.03 31.63
CA ALA A 3 36.70 8.40 30.47
C ALA A 3 36.10 7.97 29.11
N THR A 4 35.38 6.86 29.05
CA THR A 4 34.75 6.32 27.81
C THR A 4 33.54 7.14 27.37
N SER A 5 32.73 7.65 28.29
CA SER A 5 31.61 8.53 28.04
C SER A 5 32.04 9.82 27.32
N ASN A 6 33.17 10.39 27.74
CA ASN A 6 33.66 11.65 27.17
C ASN A 6 34.17 11.52 25.73
N VAL A 7 34.71 10.36 25.35
CA VAL A 7 35.14 10.10 23.93
C VAL A 7 33.97 9.90 23.02
N ILE A 8 32.96 9.16 23.46
CA ILE A 8 31.73 8.91 22.68
C ILE A 8 30.97 10.25 22.41
N ASP A 9 30.82 11.06 23.45
CA ASP A 9 30.17 12.36 23.37
C ASP A 9 30.92 13.32 22.42
N LYS A 10 32.25 13.30 22.49
CA LYS A 10 33.10 14.11 21.63
C LYS A 10 32.98 13.68 20.16
N ASN A 11 33.01 12.38 19.89
CA ASN A 11 32.87 11.84 18.54
C ASN A 11 31.48 12.14 17.97
N TRP A 12 30.42 11.99 18.77
CA TRP A 12 29.06 12.30 18.37
C TRP A 12 28.86 13.78 18.01
N LYS A 13 29.47 14.68 18.78
CA LYS A 13 29.43 16.12 18.51
C LYS A 13 30.22 16.53 17.27
N ALA A 14 31.28 15.80 16.94
CA ALA A 14 32.15 16.06 15.80
C ALA A 14 31.57 15.58 14.46
N LEU A 15 30.54 14.70 14.47
CA LEU A 15 29.90 14.23 13.25
C LEU A 15 29.22 15.34 12.46
N ILE A 16 29.44 15.35 11.15
CA ILE A 16 28.72 16.23 10.22
C ILE A 16 27.26 15.74 10.13
N LYS A 17 26.36 16.59 10.56
CA LYS A 17 24.91 16.31 10.60
C LYS A 17 24.18 17.24 9.64
N PRO A 18 23.07 16.79 9.01
CA PRO A 18 22.28 17.65 8.17
C PRO A 18 21.64 18.77 9.01
N ASN A 19 21.76 19.99 8.53
CA ASN A 19 21.16 21.15 9.20
C ASN A 19 19.67 21.28 8.87
N LYS A 20 19.26 20.79 7.71
CA LYS A 20 17.90 20.89 7.19
C LYS A 20 17.55 19.64 6.39
N LEU A 21 16.29 19.27 6.44
CA LEU A 21 15.69 18.28 5.55
C LEU A 21 14.79 19.01 4.55
N ASP A 22 15.11 18.91 3.27
CA ASP A 22 14.23 19.39 2.22
C ASP A 22 13.37 18.24 1.71
N ILE A 23 12.06 18.40 1.86
CA ILE A 23 11.07 17.37 1.46
C ILE A 23 10.18 17.96 0.38
N SER A 24 10.18 17.33 -0.79
CA SER A 24 9.25 17.62 -1.88
C SER A 24 8.43 16.39 -2.21
N SER A 25 7.13 16.57 -2.41
CA SER A 25 6.21 15.49 -2.81
C SER A 25 5.39 15.91 -4.02
N ASN A 26 4.88 14.92 -4.77
CA ASN A 26 3.85 15.17 -5.78
C ASN A 26 2.50 15.51 -5.12
N ASP A 27 1.56 16.02 -5.93
CA ASP A 27 0.23 16.43 -5.44
C ASP A 27 -0.55 15.26 -4.83
N ASP A 28 -0.41 14.06 -5.39
CA ASP A 28 -1.06 12.84 -4.90
C ASP A 28 -0.38 12.20 -3.69
N LYS A 29 0.74 12.76 -3.21
CA LYS A 29 1.56 12.24 -2.09
C LYS A 29 2.01 10.79 -2.26
N THR A 30 2.11 10.31 -3.50
CA THR A 30 2.57 8.96 -3.82
C THR A 30 4.08 8.86 -3.98
N ILE A 31 4.74 10.00 -4.25
CA ILE A 31 6.19 10.10 -4.41
C ILE A 31 6.69 11.25 -3.54
N ALA A 32 7.73 10.99 -2.76
CA ALA A 32 8.44 12.03 -2.04
C ALA A 32 9.95 11.92 -2.26
N LYS A 33 10.59 13.08 -2.42
CA LYS A 33 12.04 13.21 -2.46
C LYS A 33 12.50 13.92 -1.20
N VAL A 34 13.39 13.28 -0.47
CA VAL A 34 13.98 13.84 0.76
C VAL A 34 15.46 14.08 0.52
N ILE A 35 15.92 15.31 0.75
CA ILE A 35 17.32 15.69 0.65
C ILE A 35 17.81 16.02 2.06
N ALA A 36 18.85 15.32 2.49
CA ALA A 36 19.50 15.52 3.79
C ALA A 36 20.99 15.81 3.55
N GLU A 37 21.41 17.05 3.77
CA GLU A 37 22.79 17.46 3.59
C GLU A 37 23.19 18.61 4.53
N PRO A 38 24.49 18.71 4.91
CA PRO A 38 25.57 17.78 4.62
C PRO A 38 25.51 16.50 5.46
N LEU A 39 26.14 15.43 4.97
CA LEU A 39 26.31 14.17 5.70
C LEU A 39 27.78 13.77 5.71
N GLU A 40 28.20 13.11 6.77
CA GLU A 40 29.53 12.48 6.87
C GLU A 40 29.71 11.47 5.72
N LYS A 41 30.95 11.35 5.22
CA LYS A 41 31.28 10.45 4.11
C LYS A 41 30.88 9.01 4.44
N GLY A 42 30.08 8.39 3.54
CA GLY A 42 29.58 7.03 3.68
C GLY A 42 28.24 6.92 4.45
N PHE A 43 27.85 7.91 5.25
CA PHE A 43 26.61 7.86 6.03
C PHE A 43 25.37 7.87 5.16
N GLY A 44 25.39 8.56 4.03
CA GLY A 44 24.25 8.57 3.09
C GLY A 44 23.88 7.17 2.62
N GLN A 45 24.87 6.34 2.28
CA GLN A 45 24.66 4.95 1.85
C GLN A 45 24.15 4.08 3.01
N THR A 46 24.73 4.22 4.19
CA THR A 46 24.32 3.47 5.38
C THR A 46 22.89 3.81 5.79
N ILE A 47 22.55 5.08 5.90
CA ILE A 47 21.20 5.55 6.27
C ILE A 47 20.19 5.15 5.19
N GLY A 48 20.52 5.36 3.92
CA GLY A 48 19.64 5.03 2.81
C GLY A 48 19.29 3.54 2.75
N ASN A 49 20.28 2.65 2.91
CA ASN A 49 20.04 1.21 2.97
C ASN A 49 19.23 0.80 4.20
N SER A 50 19.50 1.39 5.36
CA SER A 50 18.76 1.10 6.58
C SER A 50 17.30 1.53 6.47
N LEU A 51 17.04 2.74 5.97
CA LEU A 51 15.68 3.24 5.72
C LEU A 51 14.94 2.39 4.69
N ARG A 52 15.61 2.02 3.59
CA ARG A 52 15.03 1.13 2.59
C ARG A 52 14.56 -0.18 3.20
N ARG A 53 15.38 -0.82 4.02
CA ARG A 53 15.03 -2.09 4.68
C ARG A 53 13.85 -1.93 5.63
N ILE A 54 13.81 -0.87 6.43
CA ILE A 54 12.70 -0.59 7.36
C ILE A 54 11.40 -0.34 6.58
N LEU A 55 11.45 0.49 5.53
CA LEU A 55 10.29 0.80 4.70
C LEU A 55 9.69 -0.43 4.01
N LEU A 56 10.53 -1.39 3.60
CA LEU A 56 10.08 -2.60 2.91
C LEU A 56 9.60 -3.72 3.85
N SER A 57 10.03 -3.74 5.11
CA SER A 57 9.83 -4.91 5.99
C SER A 57 9.13 -4.62 7.32
N SER A 58 9.09 -3.37 7.76
CA SER A 58 8.74 -3.07 9.16
C SER A 58 7.60 -2.08 9.34
N ILE A 59 7.08 -1.52 8.25
CA ILE A 59 5.93 -0.60 8.30
C ILE A 59 4.65 -1.41 8.11
N GLN A 60 3.73 -1.24 9.05
CA GLN A 60 2.41 -1.84 8.99
C GLN A 60 1.50 -1.06 8.05
N GLY A 61 0.61 -1.78 7.37
CA GLY A 61 -0.41 -1.22 6.50
C GLY A 61 -1.59 -2.19 6.37
N ALA A 62 -2.68 -1.71 5.78
CA ALA A 62 -3.83 -2.55 5.45
C ALA A 62 -3.73 -3.02 3.99
N ALA A 63 -4.11 -4.26 3.75
CA ALA A 63 -4.18 -4.84 2.41
C ALA A 63 -5.25 -5.93 2.37
N VAL A 64 -5.75 -6.22 1.18
CA VAL A 64 -6.61 -7.40 0.97
C VAL A 64 -5.75 -8.66 1.12
N THR A 65 -6.13 -9.53 2.04
CA THR A 65 -5.42 -10.78 2.33
C THR A 65 -6.06 -12.00 1.65
N ALA A 66 -7.36 -11.93 1.41
CA ALA A 66 -8.12 -12.99 0.75
C ALA A 66 -9.30 -12.39 -0.03
N ILE A 67 -9.69 -13.06 -1.10
CA ILE A 67 -10.92 -12.78 -1.82
C ILE A 67 -11.71 -14.08 -2.00
N GLN A 68 -13.03 -13.95 -2.07
CA GLN A 68 -13.94 -15.02 -2.43
C GLN A 68 -14.92 -14.48 -3.47
N ILE A 69 -15.00 -15.13 -4.62
CA ILE A 69 -15.91 -14.77 -5.71
C ILE A 69 -16.89 -15.94 -5.90
N ASP A 70 -18.17 -15.61 -6.03
CA ASP A 70 -19.20 -16.62 -6.22
C ASP A 70 -18.99 -17.42 -7.52
N GLY A 71 -19.05 -18.74 -7.40
CA GLY A 71 -18.85 -19.66 -8.52
C GLY A 71 -17.40 -19.88 -8.95
N VAL A 72 -16.43 -19.32 -8.24
CA VAL A 72 -14.99 -19.46 -8.52
C VAL A 72 -14.35 -20.39 -7.50
N LEU A 73 -13.62 -21.41 -7.99
CA LEU A 73 -12.94 -22.40 -7.15
C LEU A 73 -11.43 -22.15 -7.00
N HIS A 74 -10.82 -21.50 -8.00
CA HIS A 74 -9.38 -21.19 -8.02
C HIS A 74 -9.07 -20.00 -8.92
N GLU A 75 -7.90 -19.40 -8.73
CA GLU A 75 -7.47 -18.17 -9.41
C GLU A 75 -7.24 -18.28 -10.92
N PHE A 76 -7.11 -19.49 -11.45
CA PHE A 76 -6.92 -19.74 -12.89
C PHE A 76 -8.23 -19.98 -13.64
N SER A 77 -9.35 -19.56 -13.10
CA SER A 77 -10.66 -19.66 -13.73
C SER A 77 -11.06 -18.34 -14.41
N SER A 78 -11.98 -18.47 -15.37
CA SER A 78 -12.68 -17.33 -15.96
C SER A 78 -14.12 -17.30 -15.47
N ILE A 79 -14.70 -16.10 -15.40
CA ILE A 79 -16.07 -15.89 -14.94
C ILE A 79 -16.91 -15.51 -16.14
N LYS A 80 -18.00 -16.23 -16.35
CA LYS A 80 -18.90 -15.93 -17.48
C LYS A 80 -19.49 -14.52 -17.35
N GLY A 81 -19.30 -13.71 -18.38
CA GLY A 81 -19.79 -12.33 -18.41
C GLY A 81 -18.90 -11.34 -17.66
N VAL A 82 -17.69 -11.72 -17.30
CA VAL A 82 -16.62 -10.85 -16.83
C VAL A 82 -15.51 -10.91 -17.86
N ARG A 83 -14.98 -9.76 -18.25
CA ARG A 83 -13.97 -9.65 -19.30
C ARG A 83 -12.61 -10.15 -18.84
N GLU A 84 -12.25 -9.81 -17.61
CA GLU A 84 -11.00 -10.20 -16.97
C GLU A 84 -11.12 -11.62 -16.40
N ASP A 85 -10.03 -12.37 -16.37
CA ASP A 85 -9.96 -13.60 -15.61
C ASP A 85 -9.72 -13.33 -14.11
N VAL A 86 -9.86 -14.36 -13.29
CA VAL A 86 -9.72 -14.22 -11.83
C VAL A 86 -8.31 -13.77 -11.44
N THR A 87 -7.28 -14.16 -12.19
CA THR A 87 -5.90 -13.73 -11.94
C THR A 87 -5.75 -12.22 -12.11
N ASP A 88 -6.34 -11.66 -13.18
CA ASP A 88 -6.33 -10.21 -13.42
C ASP A 88 -7.09 -9.47 -12.33
N ILE A 89 -8.25 -10.00 -11.90
CA ILE A 89 -9.02 -9.43 -10.78
C ILE A 89 -8.18 -9.40 -9.51
N VAL A 90 -7.47 -10.48 -9.18
CA VAL A 90 -6.57 -10.55 -8.03
C VAL A 90 -5.48 -9.48 -8.12
N LEU A 91 -4.86 -9.31 -9.30
CA LEU A 91 -3.82 -8.29 -9.51
C LEU A 91 -4.38 -6.87 -9.36
N ASN A 92 -5.59 -6.62 -9.86
CA ASN A 92 -6.26 -5.33 -9.71
C ASN A 92 -6.62 -5.04 -8.24
N VAL A 93 -7.10 -6.03 -7.51
CA VAL A 93 -7.40 -5.93 -6.07
C VAL A 93 -6.13 -5.68 -5.24
N LYS A 94 -4.99 -6.29 -5.61
CA LYS A 94 -3.70 -6.01 -4.95
C LYS A 94 -3.23 -4.55 -5.10
N ASN A 95 -3.71 -3.84 -6.11
CA ASN A 95 -3.40 -2.43 -6.32
C ASN A 95 -4.29 -1.48 -5.50
N LEU A 96 -5.25 -2.00 -4.74
CA LEU A 96 -6.07 -1.18 -3.85
C LEU A 96 -5.22 -0.58 -2.73
N ALA A 97 -5.27 0.74 -2.61
CA ALA A 97 -4.65 1.47 -1.51
C ALA A 97 -5.66 1.61 -0.37
N ILE A 98 -5.49 0.80 0.67
CA ILE A 98 -6.45 0.69 1.77
C ILE A 98 -5.86 1.26 3.05
N LYS A 99 -6.67 2.03 3.77
CA LYS A 99 -6.38 2.48 5.13
C LYS A 99 -7.41 1.86 6.06
N SER A 100 -6.94 1.27 7.16
CA SER A 100 -7.78 0.67 8.19
C SER A 100 -7.43 1.24 9.55
N SER A 101 -8.45 1.56 10.34
CA SER A 101 -8.31 1.91 11.76
C SER A 101 -8.52 0.69 12.68
N SER A 102 -8.93 -0.45 12.13
CA SER A 102 -9.12 -1.70 12.88
C SER A 102 -7.81 -2.49 12.99
N SER A 103 -7.58 -3.09 14.14
CA SER A 103 -6.49 -4.05 14.36
C SER A 103 -6.85 -5.48 13.96
N SER A 104 -8.13 -5.77 13.70
CA SER A 104 -8.61 -7.08 13.28
C SER A 104 -9.02 -7.10 11.80
N PRO A 105 -8.92 -8.24 11.12
CA PRO A 105 -9.43 -8.38 9.75
C PRO A 105 -10.91 -8.00 9.67
N LYS A 106 -11.26 -7.30 8.60
CA LYS A 106 -12.65 -6.89 8.30
C LYS A 106 -13.04 -7.40 6.93
N LYS A 107 -14.30 -7.75 6.79
CA LYS A 107 -14.89 -8.16 5.52
C LYS A 107 -15.57 -6.96 4.87
N ILE A 108 -15.28 -6.73 3.59
CA ILE A 108 -15.96 -5.78 2.73
C ILE A 108 -16.53 -6.52 1.51
N ILE A 109 -17.59 -6.01 0.94
CA ILE A 109 -18.39 -6.72 -0.06
C ILE A 109 -18.52 -5.87 -1.32
N LEU A 110 -18.37 -6.52 -2.46
CA LEU A 110 -18.67 -5.97 -3.76
C LEU A 110 -19.81 -6.78 -4.38
N ASP A 111 -20.97 -6.16 -4.55
CA ASP A 111 -22.16 -6.78 -5.12
C ASP A 111 -22.71 -5.86 -6.22
N ILE A 112 -22.51 -6.25 -7.47
CA ILE A 112 -22.79 -5.41 -8.64
C ILE A 112 -23.45 -6.21 -9.76
N LYS A 113 -24.34 -5.52 -10.47
CA LYS A 113 -24.99 -6.03 -11.68
C LYS A 113 -24.51 -5.24 -12.90
N GLY A 114 -24.04 -5.98 -13.91
CA GLY A 114 -23.64 -5.41 -15.20
C GLY A 114 -24.79 -4.93 -16.07
N PRO A 115 -24.50 -4.22 -17.20
CA PRO A 115 -23.15 -3.94 -17.67
C PRO A 115 -22.49 -2.78 -16.91
N LYS A 116 -21.25 -2.92 -16.48
CA LYS A 116 -20.55 -1.85 -15.77
C LYS A 116 -19.05 -2.11 -15.69
N GLU A 117 -18.25 -1.04 -15.79
CA GLU A 117 -16.87 -1.02 -15.29
C GLU A 117 -16.92 -0.93 -13.77
N VAL A 118 -16.44 -1.97 -13.10
CA VAL A 118 -16.41 -2.07 -11.63
C VAL A 118 -15.16 -1.41 -11.11
N LYS A 119 -15.32 -0.45 -10.22
CA LYS A 119 -14.24 0.31 -9.62
C LYS A 119 -14.21 0.12 -8.11
N ALA A 120 -13.10 0.48 -7.49
CA ALA A 120 -12.90 0.39 -6.05
C ALA A 120 -13.98 1.15 -5.23
N LYS A 121 -14.51 2.26 -5.75
CA LYS A 121 -15.61 3.02 -5.14
C LYS A 121 -16.95 2.27 -5.05
N ASP A 122 -17.10 1.22 -5.82
CA ASP A 122 -18.31 0.40 -5.84
C ASP A 122 -18.33 -0.64 -4.69
N ILE A 123 -17.23 -0.79 -3.98
CA ILE A 123 -17.12 -1.68 -2.82
C ILE A 123 -17.92 -1.10 -1.65
N THR A 124 -18.76 -1.92 -1.04
CA THR A 124 -19.46 -1.56 0.20
C THR A 124 -18.47 -1.61 1.36
N LEU A 125 -18.10 -0.44 1.87
CA LEU A 125 -17.12 -0.30 2.92
C LEU A 125 -17.76 -0.36 4.32
N VAL A 126 -16.98 -0.78 5.30
CA VAL A 126 -17.29 -0.63 6.73
C VAL A 126 -16.63 0.67 7.25
N PRO A 127 -17.15 1.27 8.34
CA PRO A 127 -16.68 2.57 8.83
C PRO A 127 -15.17 2.65 9.13
N GLU A 128 -14.55 1.52 9.44
CA GLU A 128 -13.13 1.46 9.78
C GLU A 128 -12.20 1.36 8.57
N ILE A 129 -12.75 1.22 7.34
CA ILE A 129 -11.97 1.03 6.11
C ILE A 129 -12.21 2.19 5.16
N GLU A 130 -11.13 2.73 4.64
CA GLU A 130 -11.10 3.79 3.62
C GLU A 130 -10.26 3.33 2.42
N ILE A 131 -10.78 3.51 1.21
CA ILE A 131 -10.03 3.27 -0.04
C ILE A 131 -9.52 4.60 -0.56
N LEU A 132 -8.19 4.72 -0.70
CA LEU A 132 -7.53 5.95 -1.09
C LEU A 132 -7.46 6.15 -2.61
N ASN A 133 -7.66 5.09 -3.41
CA ASN A 133 -7.71 5.12 -4.88
C ASN A 133 -9.06 4.61 -5.43
N PRO A 134 -10.16 5.35 -5.23
CA PRO A 134 -11.51 4.90 -5.55
C PRO A 134 -11.76 4.65 -7.05
N GLU A 135 -10.98 5.24 -7.93
CA GLU A 135 -11.09 5.08 -9.38
C GLU A 135 -10.31 3.86 -9.92
N GLN A 136 -9.64 3.09 -9.06
CA GLN A 136 -8.96 1.86 -9.46
C GLN A 136 -9.99 0.87 -10.05
N THR A 137 -9.79 0.45 -11.30
CA THR A 137 -10.64 -0.56 -11.97
C THR A 137 -10.34 -1.93 -11.39
N ILE A 138 -11.39 -2.71 -11.12
CA ILE A 138 -11.31 -4.09 -10.63
C ILE A 138 -11.58 -5.05 -11.78
N CYS A 139 -12.72 -4.90 -12.45
CA CYS A 139 -13.11 -5.71 -13.60
C CYS A 139 -14.19 -5.00 -14.45
N ASN A 140 -14.47 -5.56 -15.63
CA ASN A 140 -15.55 -5.13 -16.51
C ASN A 140 -16.60 -6.21 -16.65
N LEU A 141 -17.85 -5.86 -16.35
CA LEU A 141 -18.99 -6.76 -16.45
C LEU A 141 -19.73 -6.53 -17.76
N ASP A 142 -20.07 -7.63 -18.43
CA ASP A 142 -20.97 -7.66 -19.59
C ASP A 142 -22.44 -7.57 -19.15
N GLU A 143 -23.34 -7.48 -20.12
CA GLU A 143 -24.78 -7.39 -19.87
C GLU A 143 -25.31 -8.56 -19.01
N LYS A 144 -26.14 -8.21 -18.02
CA LYS A 144 -26.88 -9.14 -17.14
C LYS A 144 -26.01 -10.04 -16.26
N THR A 145 -24.74 -9.73 -16.08
CA THR A 145 -23.88 -10.47 -15.15
C THR A 145 -24.08 -9.94 -13.74
N ASN A 146 -24.36 -10.82 -12.79
CA ASN A 146 -24.31 -10.51 -11.37
C ASN A 146 -22.91 -10.92 -10.86
N PHE A 147 -22.24 -10.01 -10.22
CA PHE A 147 -20.89 -10.22 -9.69
C PHE A 147 -20.88 -9.97 -8.17
N HIS A 148 -20.61 -11.00 -7.41
CA HIS A 148 -20.48 -10.94 -5.97
C HIS A 148 -19.07 -11.36 -5.56
N MET A 149 -18.40 -10.51 -4.80
CA MET A 149 -17.06 -10.76 -4.27
C MET A 149 -16.96 -10.25 -2.83
N GLU A 150 -16.43 -11.09 -1.97
CA GLU A 150 -16.02 -10.76 -0.61
C GLU A 150 -14.50 -10.55 -0.56
N LEU A 151 -14.08 -9.52 0.16
CA LEU A 151 -12.68 -9.19 0.38
C LEU A 151 -12.39 -9.08 1.87
#